data_fede68928bd50f0da57179e5c854ff45
#
_entry.id   fede68928bd50f0da57179e5c854ff45
#
_cell.length_a   1.000
_cell.length_b   1.000
_cell.length_c   1.000
_cell.angle_alpha   90.00
_cell.angle_beta   90.00
_cell.angle_gamma   90.00
#
_symmetry.space_group_name_H-M   'P 1'
#
loop_
_entity.id
_entity.type
_entity.pdbx_description
1 polymer ?
#
loop_
_entity_poly.entity_id
_entity_poly.type
_entity_poly.pdbx_seq_one_letter_code
_entity_poly.pdbx_strand_id
1 'polypeptide(L)'
;RRHGRRLFCLTVLACCVAGCIAFALSQEPQAAASSAASQPAASSSDAENGMLTAAQAQALLDDPRMVLVNHTHKLADGYTITTKKCGSSTAINKDLQTEAADAFFAMQAAAAKDGVDIRMQSGYRSVDYQTKLYNNKTQYYRDQGCSEADARAKAATIVNPPGYSEHATGLAADLNTPEHTSLDEGFENTAAFRWLCQHAVEYGFCLLYTSPSPRDTR
;
A
#
# COMPACT_ATOMS: atom_id res chain seq x y z
N ARG A 1 -0.18 32.41 16.20
CA ARG A 1 -0.95 31.24 15.72
C ARG A 1 0.06 30.35 14.99
N ARG A 2 0.54 29.30 15.68
CA ARG A 2 1.45 28.31 15.09
C ARG A 2 0.58 27.26 14.42
N HIS A 3 0.58 27.22 13.09
CA HIS A 3 0.01 26.13 12.31
C HIS A 3 0.92 24.91 12.51
N GLY A 4 0.42 23.91 13.22
CA GLY A 4 1.09 22.61 13.27
C GLY A 4 1.06 22.00 11.87
N ARG A 5 2.22 21.89 11.24
CA ARG A 5 2.39 21.14 10.00
C ARG A 5 2.08 19.68 10.29
N ARG A 6 0.88 19.25 9.96
CA ARG A 6 0.54 17.83 9.95
C ARG A 6 1.21 17.21 8.74
N LEU A 7 2.03 16.20 8.98
CA LEU A 7 2.66 15.43 7.93
C LEU A 7 1.60 14.43 7.45
N PHE A 8 1.06 14.63 6.25
CA PHE A 8 0.20 13.66 5.60
C PHE A 8 1.07 12.70 4.80
N CYS A 9 0.98 11.43 5.11
CA CYS A 9 1.59 10.37 4.33
C CYS A 9 0.51 9.81 3.43
N LEU A 10 0.64 9.96 2.11
CA LEU A 10 -0.20 9.27 1.16
C LEU A 10 0.41 7.89 0.94
N THR A 11 -0.09 6.91 1.66
CA THR A 11 0.35 5.54 1.52
C THR A 11 -0.61 4.80 0.62
N VAL A 12 -0.11 4.20 -0.44
CA VAL A 12 -0.86 3.29 -1.30
C VAL A 12 -0.58 1.87 -0.81
N LEU A 13 -1.59 1.19 -0.33
CA LEU A 13 -1.49 -0.19 0.13
C LEU A 13 -1.80 -1.13 -1.03
N ALA A 14 -0.90 -2.07 -1.32
CA ALA A 14 -1.19 -3.13 -2.27
C ALA A 14 -2.14 -4.13 -1.60
N CYS A 15 -3.43 -4.01 -1.88
CA CYS A 15 -4.40 -5.03 -1.58
C CYS A 15 -4.42 -6.02 -2.75
N CYS A 16 -3.68 -7.11 -2.63
CA CYS A 16 -3.79 -8.20 -3.60
C CYS A 16 -5.13 -8.90 -3.43
N VAL A 17 -6.18 -8.30 -3.95
CA VAL A 17 -7.41 -9.03 -4.21
C VAL A 17 -7.15 -9.83 -5.48
N ALA A 18 -6.92 -11.13 -5.34
CA ALA A 18 -6.89 -12.05 -6.47
C ALA A 18 -8.32 -12.19 -7.04
N GLY A 19 -8.78 -11.13 -7.69
CA GLY A 19 -9.96 -11.14 -8.53
C GLY A 19 -9.50 -11.41 -9.95
N CYS A 20 -9.67 -12.64 -10.44
CA CYS A 20 -9.55 -12.97 -11.86
C CYS A 20 -10.57 -12.12 -12.63
N ILE A 21 -10.15 -10.97 -13.15
CA ILE A 21 -10.83 -10.33 -14.27
C ILE A 21 -10.18 -10.90 -15.51
N ALA A 22 -10.85 -11.92 -16.08
CA ALA A 22 -10.57 -12.42 -17.41
C ALA A 22 -10.85 -11.28 -18.41
N PHE A 23 -9.79 -10.66 -18.93
CA PHE A 23 -9.88 -9.77 -20.06
C PHE A 23 -10.09 -10.63 -21.31
N ALA A 24 -11.35 -10.73 -21.76
CA ALA A 24 -11.72 -11.40 -22.99
C ALA A 24 -11.25 -10.55 -24.17
N LEU A 25 -10.11 -10.86 -24.74
CA LEU A 25 -9.77 -10.48 -26.11
C LEU A 25 -10.48 -11.45 -27.04
N SER A 26 -11.43 -10.92 -27.79
CA SER A 26 -12.13 -11.58 -28.88
C SER A 26 -11.14 -12.05 -29.95
N GLN A 27 -11.03 -13.35 -30.14
CA GLN A 27 -10.73 -13.98 -31.42
C GLN A 27 -11.60 -15.22 -31.60
N GLU A 28 -12.34 -15.24 -32.68
CA GLU A 28 -13.22 -16.29 -33.14
C GLU A 28 -12.49 -17.51 -33.71
N PRO A 29 -13.19 -18.58 -34.16
CA PRO A 29 -13.05 -19.89 -33.54
C PRO A 29 -12.34 -20.91 -34.41
N GLN A 30 -11.79 -21.95 -33.82
CA GLN A 30 -11.62 -23.21 -34.53
C GLN A 30 -11.92 -24.40 -33.62
N ALA A 31 -12.80 -25.24 -34.10
CA ALA A 31 -13.36 -26.42 -33.47
C ALA A 31 -12.32 -27.58 -33.44
N ALA A 32 -12.34 -28.35 -32.35
CA ALA A 32 -12.35 -29.83 -32.40
C ALA A 32 -12.40 -30.45 -30.98
N ALA A 33 -13.48 -31.16 -30.75
CA ALA A 33 -13.65 -32.47 -30.10
C ALA A 33 -13.04 -32.82 -28.72
N SER A 34 -13.98 -33.02 -27.77
CA SER A 34 -14.12 -34.19 -26.89
C SER A 34 -12.99 -34.60 -25.96
N SER A 35 -13.20 -34.38 -24.65
CA SER A 35 -13.19 -35.49 -23.65
C SER A 35 -13.81 -34.99 -22.33
N ALA A 36 -14.83 -35.74 -21.88
CA ALA A 36 -15.53 -35.47 -20.64
C ALA A 36 -14.71 -35.90 -19.42
N ALA A 37 -14.51 -34.98 -18.47
CA ALA A 37 -14.18 -35.30 -17.10
C ALA A 37 -15.10 -34.49 -16.20
N SER A 38 -15.89 -35.16 -15.40
CA SER A 38 -16.90 -34.66 -14.50
C SER A 38 -16.28 -33.80 -13.41
N GLN A 39 -16.57 -32.50 -13.40
CA GLN A 39 -16.38 -31.64 -12.24
C GLN A 39 -17.68 -31.62 -11.41
N PRO A 40 -17.60 -31.65 -10.06
CA PRO A 40 -18.78 -31.46 -9.25
C PRO A 40 -19.30 -30.03 -9.40
N ALA A 41 -20.60 -29.92 -9.71
CA ALA A 41 -21.30 -28.67 -9.84
C ALA A 41 -21.31 -27.92 -8.49
N ALA A 42 -20.55 -26.82 -8.41
CA ALA A 42 -20.75 -25.83 -7.37
C ALA A 42 -21.99 -25.01 -7.73
N SER A 43 -22.93 -24.94 -6.82
CA SER A 43 -24.19 -24.22 -6.97
C SER A 43 -23.95 -22.74 -7.20
N SER A 44 -24.43 -22.21 -8.30
CA SER A 44 -24.19 -20.86 -8.84
C SER A 44 -25.14 -19.79 -8.28
N SER A 45 -25.54 -19.83 -7.02
CA SER A 45 -26.50 -18.86 -6.46
C SER A 45 -25.94 -17.73 -5.61
N ASP A 46 -24.66 -17.79 -5.21
CA ASP A 46 -24.07 -16.80 -4.29
C ASP A 46 -23.19 -15.73 -4.97
N ALA A 47 -22.95 -15.83 -6.26
CA ALA A 47 -22.09 -14.91 -7.00
C ALA A 47 -22.79 -13.57 -7.37
N GLU A 48 -24.10 -13.46 -7.26
CA GLU A 48 -24.83 -12.25 -7.67
C GLU A 48 -24.90 -11.12 -6.64
N ASN A 49 -24.45 -11.36 -5.40
CA ASN A 49 -24.59 -10.37 -4.33
C ASN A 49 -23.26 -9.71 -3.88
N GLY A 50 -22.15 -9.96 -4.57
CA GLY A 50 -20.83 -9.38 -4.21
C GLY A 50 -20.30 -9.83 -2.85
N MET A 51 -20.96 -10.79 -2.16
CA MET A 51 -20.52 -11.35 -0.90
C MET A 51 -19.63 -12.56 -1.13
N LEU A 52 -18.49 -12.58 -0.44
CA LEU A 52 -17.59 -13.73 -0.45
C LEU A 52 -18.24 -14.91 0.27
N THR A 53 -18.08 -16.11 -0.28
CA THR A 53 -18.39 -17.34 0.47
C THR A 53 -17.45 -17.49 1.66
N ALA A 54 -17.83 -18.27 2.66
CA ALA A 54 -16.97 -18.52 3.83
C ALA A 54 -15.60 -19.11 3.42
N ALA A 55 -15.57 -20.00 2.42
CA ALA A 55 -14.31 -20.56 1.90
C ALA A 55 -13.44 -19.52 1.21
N GLN A 56 -14.02 -18.59 0.42
CA GLN A 56 -13.29 -17.49 -0.19
C GLN A 56 -12.78 -16.50 0.86
N ALA A 57 -13.60 -16.19 1.87
CA ALA A 57 -13.17 -15.33 2.99
C ALA A 57 -12.01 -15.98 3.76
N GLN A 58 -12.09 -17.30 4.05
CA GLN A 58 -11.01 -18.00 4.73
C GLN A 58 -9.74 -18.02 3.88
N ALA A 59 -9.83 -18.28 2.58
CA ALA A 59 -8.67 -18.26 1.68
C ALA A 59 -7.99 -16.88 1.62
N LEU A 60 -8.77 -15.79 1.73
CA LEU A 60 -8.20 -14.45 1.85
C LEU A 60 -7.49 -14.23 3.18
N LEU A 61 -8.05 -14.71 4.29
CA LEU A 61 -7.43 -14.60 5.61
C LEU A 61 -6.14 -15.42 5.72
N ASP A 62 -6.06 -16.53 4.99
CA ASP A 62 -4.88 -17.40 4.94
C ASP A 62 -3.80 -16.88 3.96
N ASP A 63 -4.10 -15.84 3.17
CA ASP A 63 -3.13 -15.22 2.26
C ASP A 63 -2.05 -14.48 3.08
N PRO A 64 -0.76 -14.83 2.97
CA PRO A 64 0.32 -14.20 3.71
C PRO A 64 0.48 -12.71 3.41
N ARG A 65 -0.19 -12.21 2.38
CA ARG A 65 -0.23 -10.78 2.01
C ARG A 65 -1.29 -10.00 2.79
N MET A 66 -2.26 -10.70 3.40
CA MET A 66 -3.29 -10.09 4.26
C MET A 66 -2.73 -9.84 5.66
N VAL A 67 -1.79 -8.92 5.75
CA VAL A 67 -1.10 -8.58 7.01
C VAL A 67 -1.63 -7.26 7.54
N LEU A 68 -2.32 -7.31 8.66
CA LEU A 68 -2.74 -6.10 9.36
C LEU A 68 -1.58 -5.56 10.20
N VAL A 69 -1.07 -4.40 9.83
CA VAL A 69 -0.08 -3.64 10.59
C VAL A 69 -0.56 -2.20 10.72
N ASN A 70 -0.63 -1.70 11.94
CA ASN A 70 -0.99 -0.30 12.23
C ASN A 70 -0.51 0.07 13.65
N HIS A 71 -0.89 1.24 14.15
CA HIS A 71 -0.50 1.71 15.49
C HIS A 71 -0.96 0.81 16.66
N THR A 72 -1.86 -0.14 16.44
CA THR A 72 -2.34 -1.11 17.44
C THR A 72 -1.95 -2.56 17.14
N HIS A 73 -1.59 -2.87 15.90
CA HIS A 73 -1.24 -4.21 15.44
C HIS A 73 0.21 -4.23 14.96
N LYS A 74 1.05 -4.88 15.76
CA LYS A 74 2.48 -5.05 15.44
C LYS A 74 2.65 -6.13 14.37
N LEU A 75 3.58 -5.90 13.44
CA LEU A 75 4.05 -6.93 12.51
C LEU A 75 4.61 -8.13 13.29
N ALA A 76 4.27 -9.34 12.86
CA ALA A 76 4.74 -10.56 13.50
C ALA A 76 6.28 -10.62 13.54
N ASP A 77 6.82 -11.07 14.65
CA ASP A 77 8.26 -11.27 14.78
C ASP A 77 8.73 -12.34 13.78
N GLY A 78 9.85 -12.08 13.11
CA GLY A 78 10.38 -12.98 12.08
C GLY A 78 9.69 -12.86 10.71
N TYR A 79 8.80 -11.91 10.50
CA TYR A 79 8.21 -11.64 9.19
C TYR A 79 9.30 -11.31 8.17
N THR A 80 9.35 -12.07 7.09
CA THR A 80 10.34 -11.93 6.02
C THR A 80 9.67 -11.82 4.66
N ILE A 81 10.26 -11.02 3.78
CA ILE A 81 9.76 -10.79 2.43
C ILE A 81 10.89 -10.78 1.41
N THR A 82 10.57 -11.10 0.18
CA THR A 82 11.44 -10.84 -0.96
C THR A 82 11.04 -9.52 -1.60
N THR A 83 12.00 -8.62 -1.79
CA THR A 83 11.73 -7.29 -2.35
C THR A 83 12.36 -7.10 -3.71
N LYS A 84 11.75 -6.20 -4.51
CA LYS A 84 12.25 -5.73 -5.79
C LYS A 84 12.31 -4.21 -5.79
N LYS A 85 13.38 -3.64 -6.35
CA LYS A 85 13.57 -2.19 -6.43
C LYS A 85 12.58 -1.55 -7.40
N CYS A 86 11.96 -0.45 -6.93
CA CYS A 86 11.05 0.39 -7.72
C CYS A 86 11.63 1.77 -8.04
N GLY A 87 12.88 2.01 -7.68
CA GLY A 87 13.63 3.24 -7.96
C GLY A 87 14.99 2.95 -8.61
N SER A 88 15.88 3.95 -8.64
CA SER A 88 17.25 3.75 -9.10
C SER A 88 17.97 2.71 -8.22
N SER A 89 19.00 2.06 -8.76
CA SER A 89 19.77 1.03 -8.05
C SER A 89 20.39 1.52 -6.73
N THR A 90 20.67 2.82 -6.64
CA THR A 90 21.25 3.47 -5.45
C THR A 90 20.19 4.03 -4.48
N ALA A 91 18.92 4.05 -4.87
CA ALA A 91 17.88 4.56 -4.00
C ALA A 91 17.62 3.61 -2.83
N ILE A 92 17.57 4.16 -1.62
CA ILE A 92 17.20 3.43 -0.41
C ILE A 92 15.68 3.52 -0.20
N ASN A 93 15.09 2.51 0.45
CA ASN A 93 13.66 2.48 0.80
C ASN A 93 12.70 2.68 -0.39
N LYS A 94 13.12 2.27 -1.59
CA LYS A 94 12.29 2.29 -2.79
C LYS A 94 12.10 0.87 -3.34
N ASP A 95 11.88 -0.07 -2.45
CA ASP A 95 11.62 -1.47 -2.76
C ASP A 95 10.18 -1.79 -2.34
N LEU A 96 9.56 -2.75 -3.02
CA LEU A 96 8.29 -3.35 -2.60
C LEU A 96 8.46 -4.88 -2.60
N GLN A 97 7.52 -5.60 -2.02
CA GLN A 97 7.42 -7.04 -2.29
C GLN A 97 7.38 -7.26 -3.79
N THR A 98 7.97 -8.36 -4.27
CA THR A 98 8.19 -8.60 -5.70
C THR A 98 6.91 -8.43 -6.52
N GLU A 99 5.80 -9.03 -6.08
CA GLU A 99 4.51 -8.92 -6.78
C GLU A 99 3.94 -7.50 -6.76
N ALA A 100 4.04 -6.82 -5.62
CA ALA A 100 3.61 -5.42 -5.50
C ALA A 100 4.48 -4.48 -6.36
N ALA A 101 5.77 -4.78 -6.50
CA ALA A 101 6.66 -4.04 -7.38
C ALA A 101 6.28 -4.20 -8.86
N ASP A 102 5.93 -5.43 -9.28
CA ASP A 102 5.49 -5.69 -10.65
C ASP A 102 4.16 -4.97 -10.96
N ALA A 103 3.23 -5.00 -10.02
CA ALA A 103 1.98 -4.25 -10.11
C ALA A 103 2.22 -2.72 -10.15
N PHE A 104 3.16 -2.21 -9.35
CA PHE A 104 3.56 -0.79 -9.38
C PHE A 104 4.15 -0.40 -10.73
N PHE A 105 5.01 -1.21 -11.34
CA PHE A 105 5.55 -0.90 -12.67
C PHE A 105 4.47 -0.90 -13.74
N ALA A 106 3.50 -1.83 -13.67
CA ALA A 106 2.37 -1.85 -14.59
C ALA A 106 1.52 -0.59 -14.46
N MET A 107 1.21 -0.19 -13.22
CA MET A 107 0.49 1.04 -12.88
C MET A 107 1.24 2.29 -13.39
N GLN A 108 2.55 2.38 -13.12
CA GLN A 108 3.38 3.50 -13.57
C GLN A 108 3.43 3.60 -15.10
N ALA A 109 3.55 2.47 -15.79
CA ALA A 109 3.56 2.44 -17.25
C ALA A 109 2.21 2.85 -17.87
N ALA A 110 1.10 2.53 -17.22
CA ALA A 110 -0.23 2.96 -17.65
C ALA A 110 -0.42 4.47 -17.43
N ALA A 111 -0.07 4.98 -16.26
CA ALA A 111 -0.12 6.41 -15.96
C ALA A 111 0.73 7.23 -16.95
N ALA A 112 1.91 6.73 -17.31
CA ALA A 112 2.78 7.39 -18.28
C ALA A 112 2.16 7.49 -19.68
N LYS A 113 1.35 6.50 -20.12
CA LYS A 113 0.59 6.57 -21.39
C LYS A 113 -0.44 7.69 -21.37
N ASP A 114 -1.00 7.97 -20.20
CA ASP A 114 -1.96 9.06 -19.98
C ASP A 114 -1.28 10.41 -19.69
N GLY A 115 0.06 10.47 -19.82
CA GLY A 115 0.87 11.68 -19.59
C GLY A 115 1.07 12.02 -18.12
N VAL A 116 0.89 11.04 -17.22
CA VAL A 116 1.02 11.21 -15.76
C VAL A 116 2.29 10.53 -15.27
N ASP A 117 3.18 11.30 -14.63
CA ASP A 117 4.44 10.78 -14.04
C ASP A 117 4.24 10.49 -12.55
N ILE A 118 4.13 9.21 -12.20
CA ILE A 118 4.03 8.73 -10.81
C ILE A 118 5.38 8.15 -10.40
N ARG A 119 5.90 8.59 -9.26
CA ARG A 119 7.20 8.17 -8.75
C ARG A 119 7.11 7.60 -7.35
N MET A 120 7.93 6.59 -7.09
CA MET A 120 8.12 6.04 -5.75
C MET A 120 8.91 7.02 -4.89
N GLN A 121 8.29 7.51 -3.81
CA GLN A 121 8.98 8.31 -2.80
C GLN A 121 9.57 7.42 -1.70
N SER A 122 8.78 6.47 -1.21
CA SER A 122 9.20 5.52 -0.17
C SER A 122 8.41 4.23 -0.32
N GLY A 123 9.04 3.11 -0.13
CA GLY A 123 8.47 1.76 -0.15
C GLY A 123 8.85 1.00 1.11
N TYR A 124 9.37 -0.22 0.98
CA TYR A 124 9.77 -1.06 2.10
C TYR A 124 10.73 -0.37 3.05
N ARG A 125 10.45 -0.47 4.34
CA ARG A 125 11.33 -0.04 5.43
C ARG A 125 11.50 -1.19 6.41
N SER A 126 12.73 -1.67 6.56
CA SER A 126 13.00 -2.69 7.59
C SER A 126 12.66 -2.16 8.98
N VAL A 127 12.35 -3.08 9.91
CA VAL A 127 12.10 -2.72 11.32
C VAL A 127 13.30 -1.98 11.93
N ASP A 128 14.52 -2.38 11.55
CA ASP A 128 15.76 -1.71 12.01
C ASP A 128 15.87 -0.27 11.51
N TYR A 129 15.51 -0.04 10.24
CA TYR A 129 15.49 1.32 9.70
C TYR A 129 14.41 2.17 10.35
N GLN A 130 13.21 1.61 10.54
CA GLN A 130 12.13 2.26 11.26
C GLN A 130 12.54 2.61 12.70
N THR A 131 13.28 1.73 13.37
CA THR A 131 13.84 1.97 14.71
C THR A 131 14.75 3.19 14.72
N LYS A 132 15.63 3.31 13.73
CA LYS A 132 16.52 4.49 13.60
C LYS A 132 15.70 5.77 13.40
N LEU A 133 14.71 5.76 12.53
CA LEU A 133 13.84 6.92 12.29
C LEU A 133 13.11 7.35 13.57
N TYR A 134 12.50 6.39 14.27
CA TYR A 134 11.78 6.64 15.51
C TYR A 134 12.67 7.19 16.61
N ASN A 135 13.85 6.59 16.81
CA ASN A 135 14.81 7.04 17.81
C ASN A 135 15.35 8.44 17.50
N ASN A 136 15.68 8.72 16.23
CA ASN A 136 16.11 10.06 15.81
C ASN A 136 15.03 11.11 16.09
N LYS A 137 13.75 10.76 15.81
CA LYS A 137 12.64 11.68 16.07
C LYS A 137 12.39 11.87 17.56
N THR A 138 12.54 10.82 18.36
CA THR A 138 12.47 10.89 19.82
C THR A 138 13.59 11.81 20.34
N GLN A 139 14.83 11.62 19.87
CA GLN A 139 15.96 12.46 20.28
C GLN A 139 15.75 13.94 19.92
N TYR A 140 15.25 14.20 18.73
CA TYR A 140 14.89 15.56 18.32
C TYR A 140 13.96 16.27 19.32
N TYR A 141 12.95 15.57 19.88
CA TYR A 141 12.06 16.16 20.88
C TYR A 141 12.70 16.25 22.25
N ARG A 142 13.59 15.34 22.61
CA ARG A 142 14.39 15.44 23.84
C ARG A 142 15.30 16.67 23.82
N ASP A 143 15.94 16.93 22.71
CA ASP A 143 16.79 18.12 22.52
C ASP A 143 16.01 19.44 22.65
N GLN A 144 14.67 19.37 22.47
CA GLN A 144 13.75 20.48 22.73
C GLN A 144 13.22 20.53 24.17
N GLY A 145 13.79 19.74 25.08
CA GLY A 145 13.44 19.74 26.50
C GLY A 145 12.24 18.88 26.89
N CYS A 146 11.75 18.01 25.99
CA CYS A 146 10.72 17.05 26.36
C CYS A 146 11.28 15.95 27.26
N SER A 147 10.48 15.45 28.19
CA SER A 147 10.76 14.20 28.88
C SER A 147 10.88 13.04 27.89
N GLU A 148 11.52 11.94 28.29
CA GLU A 148 11.63 10.73 27.44
C GLU A 148 10.24 10.22 27.02
N ALA A 149 9.29 10.17 27.95
CA ALA A 149 7.93 9.70 27.68
C ALA A 149 7.21 10.62 26.68
N ASP A 150 7.26 11.94 26.91
CA ASP A 150 6.63 12.91 26.00
C ASP A 150 7.30 12.94 24.62
N ALA A 151 8.62 12.80 24.58
CA ALA A 151 9.37 12.73 23.32
C ALA A 151 8.98 11.51 22.49
N ARG A 152 8.84 10.34 23.10
CA ARG A 152 8.36 9.12 22.46
C ARG A 152 6.93 9.26 21.99
N ALA A 153 6.03 9.79 22.81
CA ALA A 153 4.64 10.04 22.43
C ALA A 153 4.53 10.99 21.24
N LYS A 154 5.29 12.10 21.27
CA LYS A 154 5.34 13.04 20.14
C LYS A 154 5.97 12.43 18.88
N ALA A 155 7.02 11.63 19.02
CA ALA A 155 7.63 10.93 17.89
C ALA A 155 6.63 9.98 17.24
N ALA A 156 5.86 9.24 18.03
CA ALA A 156 4.86 8.28 17.55
C ALA A 156 3.73 8.91 16.70
N THR A 157 3.45 10.20 16.88
CA THR A 157 2.46 10.91 16.04
C THR A 157 2.96 11.22 14.62
N ILE A 158 4.27 11.03 14.36
CA ILE A 158 4.91 11.37 13.07
C ILE A 158 5.58 10.16 12.44
N VAL A 159 6.20 9.32 13.27
CA VAL A 159 6.94 8.13 12.86
C VAL A 159 6.42 6.96 13.68
N ASN A 160 5.79 5.99 13.05
CA ASN A 160 5.31 4.81 13.75
C ASN A 160 6.44 4.12 14.54
N PRO A 161 6.17 3.62 15.75
CA PRO A 161 7.12 2.81 16.49
C PRO A 161 7.60 1.59 15.69
N PRO A 162 8.77 1.01 16.03
CA PRO A 162 9.28 -0.18 15.35
C PRO A 162 8.30 -1.34 15.34
N GLY A 163 8.06 -1.90 14.16
CA GLY A 163 7.11 -2.99 13.95
C GLY A 163 5.65 -2.55 13.76
N TYR A 164 5.33 -1.26 13.89
CA TYR A 164 3.96 -0.73 13.71
C TYR A 164 3.80 0.07 12.42
N SER A 165 4.74 -0.02 11.50
CA SER A 165 4.70 0.66 10.20
C SER A 165 4.30 -0.33 9.10
N GLU A 166 3.28 0.02 8.30
CA GLU A 166 2.85 -0.74 7.13
C GLU A 166 3.95 -0.90 6.08
N HIS A 167 4.88 0.03 6.01
CA HIS A 167 6.06 -0.07 5.14
C HIS A 167 6.93 -1.29 5.43
N ALA A 168 6.86 -1.85 6.64
CA ALA A 168 7.62 -3.06 6.98
C ALA A 168 7.03 -4.33 6.34
N THR A 169 5.81 -4.26 5.81
CA THR A 169 5.23 -5.35 5.01
C THR A 169 5.77 -5.41 3.59
N GLY A 170 6.36 -4.31 3.08
CA GLY A 170 6.71 -4.17 1.66
C GLY A 170 5.53 -4.01 0.72
N LEU A 171 4.32 -3.82 1.25
CA LEU A 171 3.08 -3.62 0.49
C LEU A 171 2.61 -2.15 0.49
N ALA A 172 3.25 -1.30 1.27
CA ALA A 172 2.94 0.11 1.34
C ALA A 172 3.94 0.96 0.56
N ALA A 173 3.43 1.95 -0.17
CA ALA A 173 4.21 2.87 -0.97
C ALA A 173 3.74 4.32 -0.77
N ASP A 174 4.68 5.21 -0.49
CA ASP A 174 4.48 6.65 -0.62
C ASP A 174 4.83 7.05 -2.05
N LEU A 175 3.93 7.76 -2.72
CA LEU A 175 4.09 8.18 -4.10
C LEU A 175 4.15 9.70 -4.20
N ASN A 176 4.84 10.18 -5.23
CA ASN A 176 4.88 11.58 -5.59
C ASN A 176 4.90 11.77 -7.11
N THR A 177 5.02 13.00 -7.56
CA THR A 177 5.19 13.39 -8.97
C THR A 177 6.28 14.47 -9.06
N PRO A 178 6.93 14.67 -10.21
CA PRO A 178 7.92 15.74 -10.37
C PRO A 178 7.40 17.13 -10.01
N GLU A 179 6.11 17.38 -10.23
CA GLU A 179 5.47 18.67 -9.96
C GLU A 179 5.23 18.88 -8.45
N HIS A 180 5.17 17.81 -7.68
CA HIS A 180 4.93 17.83 -6.24
C HIS A 180 5.68 16.70 -5.55
N THR A 181 6.86 17.01 -5.03
CA THR A 181 7.75 16.01 -4.42
C THR A 181 7.55 15.85 -2.91
N SER A 182 6.74 16.71 -2.28
CA SER A 182 6.42 16.64 -0.86
C SER A 182 5.31 15.63 -0.60
N LEU A 183 5.35 14.99 0.59
CA LEU A 183 4.28 14.15 1.08
C LEU A 183 3.37 14.99 1.98
N ASP A 184 2.52 15.81 1.38
CA ASP A 184 1.58 16.69 2.07
C ASP A 184 0.26 16.79 1.26
N GLU A 185 -0.71 17.53 1.80
CA GLU A 185 -2.04 17.72 1.20
C GLU A 185 -2.00 18.30 -0.22
N GLY A 186 -0.92 19.00 -0.59
CA GLY A 186 -0.77 19.57 -1.92
C GLY A 186 -0.76 18.53 -3.04
N PHE A 187 -0.39 17.28 -2.74
CA PHE A 187 -0.42 16.18 -3.70
C PHE A 187 -1.84 15.92 -4.26
N GLU A 188 -2.90 16.16 -3.48
CA GLU A 188 -4.30 16.00 -3.90
C GLU A 188 -4.67 16.86 -5.12
N ASN A 189 -3.96 17.96 -5.32
CA ASN A 189 -4.21 18.88 -6.43
C ASN A 189 -3.50 18.46 -7.73
N THR A 190 -2.71 17.38 -7.70
CA THR A 190 -1.92 16.92 -8.86
C THR A 190 -2.74 16.06 -9.83
N ALA A 191 -2.28 15.97 -11.07
CA ALA A 191 -2.81 15.02 -12.04
C ALA A 191 -2.57 13.57 -11.60
N ALA A 192 -1.42 13.32 -10.95
CA ALA A 192 -1.07 12.00 -10.41
C ALA A 192 -2.07 11.50 -9.38
N PHE A 193 -2.47 12.35 -8.43
CA PHE A 193 -3.49 11.96 -7.44
C PHE A 193 -4.83 11.62 -8.08
N ARG A 194 -5.32 12.47 -9.00
CA ARG A 194 -6.59 12.21 -9.70
C ARG A 194 -6.56 10.92 -10.50
N TRP A 195 -5.44 10.63 -11.16
CA TRP A 195 -5.26 9.39 -11.91
C TRP A 195 -5.26 8.18 -10.95
N LEU A 196 -4.52 8.25 -9.84
CA LEU A 196 -4.49 7.18 -8.82
C LEU A 196 -5.87 6.92 -8.22
N CYS A 197 -6.66 7.94 -7.94
CA CYS A 197 -8.04 7.77 -7.44
C CYS A 197 -8.92 6.97 -8.42
N GLN A 198 -8.67 7.06 -9.71
CA GLN A 198 -9.47 6.39 -10.74
C GLN A 198 -8.96 4.99 -11.07
N HIS A 199 -7.65 4.77 -11.02
CA HIS A 199 -7.01 3.61 -11.64
C HIS A 199 -6.20 2.73 -10.69
N ALA A 200 -5.79 3.19 -9.51
CA ALA A 200 -4.90 2.43 -8.64
C ALA A 200 -5.44 1.04 -8.29
N VAL A 201 -6.76 0.92 -8.09
CA VAL A 201 -7.42 -0.34 -7.76
C VAL A 201 -7.30 -1.39 -8.87
N GLU A 202 -7.19 -0.98 -10.13
CA GLU A 202 -7.01 -1.88 -11.28
C GLU A 202 -5.68 -2.63 -11.22
N TYR A 203 -4.72 -2.07 -10.48
CA TYR A 203 -3.38 -2.63 -10.24
C TYR A 203 -3.24 -3.23 -8.84
N GLY A 204 -4.34 -3.40 -8.10
CA GLY A 204 -4.32 -3.96 -6.75
C GLY A 204 -3.84 -2.98 -5.68
N PHE A 205 -3.81 -1.67 -5.94
CA PHE A 205 -3.48 -0.66 -4.96
C PHE A 205 -4.73 0.06 -4.45
N CYS A 206 -4.79 0.25 -3.14
CA CYS A 206 -5.80 1.07 -2.50
C CYS A 206 -5.16 2.36 -1.97
N LEU A 207 -5.77 3.50 -2.25
CA LEU A 207 -5.37 4.76 -1.66
C LEU A 207 -5.78 4.76 -0.18
N LEU A 208 -4.78 4.77 0.71
CA LEU A 208 -5.02 5.06 2.12
C LEU A 208 -5.15 6.58 2.27
N TYR A 209 -6.38 7.03 2.24
CA TYR A 209 -6.71 8.41 2.48
C TYR A 209 -6.70 8.66 3.99
N THR A 210 -5.67 9.31 4.50
CA THR A 210 -5.67 9.85 5.86
C THR A 210 -6.28 11.26 5.88
N SER A 211 -7.44 11.44 5.26
CA SER A 211 -8.28 12.58 5.61
C SER A 211 -8.69 12.41 7.07
N PRO A 212 -8.66 13.46 7.89
CA PRO A 212 -9.14 13.35 9.25
C PRO A 212 -10.57 12.80 9.19
N SER A 213 -10.76 11.61 9.74
CA SER A 213 -12.09 11.02 9.89
C SER A 213 -12.96 12.06 10.60
N PRO A 214 -14.25 12.20 10.26
CA PRO A 214 -15.18 13.03 11.03
C PRO A 214 -15.18 12.74 12.55
N ARG A 215 -14.56 11.62 12.97
CA ARG A 215 -14.36 11.26 14.38
C ARG A 215 -13.16 11.95 15.02
N ASP A 216 -12.21 12.48 14.25
CA ASP A 216 -11.01 13.18 14.75
C ASP A 216 -11.24 14.69 14.95
N THR A 217 -12.44 15.18 14.69
CA THR A 217 -12.86 16.58 14.82
C THR A 217 -13.65 16.87 16.10
N ARG A 218 -13.52 16.03 17.14
CA ARG A 218 -14.07 16.28 18.46
C ARG A 218 -13.01 16.65 19.48
#